data_f705bbe3f2aed00e5c0c59df3e22aee4
#
_entry.id   f705bbe3f2aed00e5c0c59df3e22aee4
#
_cell.length_a   1.000
_cell.length_b   1.000
_cell.length_c   1.000
_cell.angle_alpha   90.00
_cell.angle_beta   90.00
_cell.angle_gamma   90.00
#
_symmetry.space_group_name_H-M   'P 1'
#
loop_
_entity.id
_entity.type
_entity.pdbx_description
1 polymer ?
#
loop_
_entity_poly.entity_id
_entity_poly.type
_entity_poly.pdbx_seq_one_letter_code
_entity_poly.pdbx_strand_id
1 'polypeptide(L)'
;MHAYLVERYLPGLSEAAVRTALSRAEVACAELRAAGTEIHYRGSIFLSLEEACFCRFDSDRAEAVAEVNQRAALAFARISPGIAIEPSLITHIG
;
A
#
# COMPACT_ATOMS: atom_id res chain seq x y z
N MET A 1 5.24 -5.99 13.37
CA MET A 1 5.03 -5.84 11.92
C MET A 1 5.98 -4.81 11.35
N HIS A 2 6.30 -4.95 10.09
CA HIS A 2 7.12 -4.00 9.37
C HIS A 2 6.26 -3.17 8.43
N ALA A 3 6.71 -1.95 8.12
CA ALA A 3 6.07 -1.12 7.11
C ALA A 3 6.74 -1.38 5.76
N TYR A 4 5.93 -1.36 4.70
CA TYR A 4 6.41 -1.51 3.32
C TYR A 4 5.79 -0.44 2.45
N LEU A 5 6.62 0.15 1.61
CA LEU A 5 6.14 1.12 0.61
C LEU A 5 6.18 0.46 -0.76
N VAL A 6 5.04 0.45 -1.43
CA VAL A 6 4.92 -0.11 -2.77
C VAL A 6 4.80 1.03 -3.76
N GLU A 7 5.77 1.12 -4.65
CA GLU A 7 5.79 2.11 -5.71
C GLU A 7 5.28 1.51 -7.01
N ARG A 8 4.34 2.19 -7.66
CA ARG A 8 3.81 1.78 -8.94
C ARG A 8 3.48 2.97 -9.81
N TYR A 9 3.38 2.75 -11.10
CA TYR A 9 2.95 3.75 -12.05
C TYR A 9 1.59 3.36 -12.62
N LEU A 10 0.69 4.34 -12.72
CA LEU A 10 -0.67 4.14 -13.20
C LEU A 10 -0.96 5.14 -14.31
N PRO A 11 -0.31 4.98 -15.48
CA PRO A 11 -0.43 5.94 -16.56
C PRO A 11 -1.84 5.96 -17.15
N GLY A 12 -2.32 7.15 -17.44
CA GLY A 12 -3.58 7.34 -18.13
C GLY A 12 -4.84 7.10 -17.30
N LEU A 13 -4.71 6.86 -15.99
CA LEU A 13 -5.88 6.60 -15.14
C LEU A 13 -6.39 7.89 -14.50
N SER A 14 -7.73 8.02 -14.47
CA SER A 14 -8.38 9.06 -13.68
C SER A 14 -8.26 8.73 -12.19
N GLU A 15 -8.49 9.72 -11.34
CA GLU A 15 -8.53 9.48 -9.89
C GLU A 15 -9.54 8.40 -9.53
N ALA A 16 -10.73 8.41 -10.14
CA ALA A 16 -11.75 7.40 -9.87
C ALA A 16 -11.25 6.00 -10.25
N ALA A 17 -10.57 5.86 -11.38
CA ALA A 17 -10.01 4.57 -11.80
C ALA A 17 -8.89 4.10 -10.87
N VAL A 18 -8.07 5.03 -10.38
CA VAL A 18 -7.03 4.72 -9.39
C VAL A 18 -7.67 4.21 -8.10
N ARG A 19 -8.70 4.89 -7.58
CA ARG A 19 -9.40 4.47 -6.37
C ARG A 19 -10.00 3.07 -6.53
N THR A 20 -10.61 2.79 -7.68
CA THR A 20 -11.16 1.46 -7.97
C THR A 20 -10.06 0.40 -8.00
N ALA A 21 -8.94 0.71 -8.64
CA ALA A 21 -7.82 -0.22 -8.69
C ALA A 21 -7.27 -0.53 -7.28
N LEU A 22 -7.09 0.51 -6.46
CA LEU A 22 -6.55 0.34 -5.12
C LEU A 22 -7.52 -0.37 -4.17
N SER A 23 -8.83 -0.28 -4.39
CA SER A 23 -9.80 -1.02 -3.59
C SER A 23 -9.60 -2.53 -3.72
N ARG A 24 -9.06 -3.01 -4.84
CA ARG A 24 -8.74 -4.43 -5.01
C ARG A 24 -7.65 -4.89 -4.04
N ALA A 25 -6.72 -3.98 -3.67
CA ALA A 25 -5.71 -4.30 -2.67
C ALA A 25 -6.32 -4.49 -1.29
N GLU A 26 -7.33 -3.68 -0.93
CA GLU A 26 -8.03 -3.85 0.34
C GLU A 26 -8.73 -5.21 0.41
N VAL A 27 -9.40 -5.61 -0.67
CA VAL A 27 -10.08 -6.90 -0.74
C VAL A 27 -9.06 -8.03 -0.61
N ALA A 28 -7.94 -7.95 -1.33
CA ALA A 28 -6.90 -8.97 -1.26
C ALA A 28 -6.29 -9.08 0.14
N CYS A 29 -6.09 -7.95 0.83
CA CYS A 29 -5.63 -7.95 2.21
C CYS A 29 -6.62 -8.67 3.12
N ALA A 30 -7.90 -8.39 2.98
CA ALA A 30 -8.93 -9.03 3.79
C ALA A 30 -8.95 -10.54 3.56
N GLU A 31 -8.82 -10.98 2.32
CA GLU A 31 -8.76 -12.39 1.98
C GLU A 31 -7.56 -13.09 2.62
N LEU A 32 -6.38 -12.47 2.55
CA LEU A 32 -5.18 -13.05 3.14
C LEU A 32 -5.25 -13.07 4.66
N ARG A 33 -5.82 -12.02 5.29
CA ARG A 33 -6.04 -12.04 6.74
C ARG A 33 -6.97 -13.16 7.16
N ALA A 34 -8.04 -13.37 6.41
CA ALA A 34 -8.97 -14.45 6.67
C ALA A 34 -8.31 -15.84 6.59
N ALA A 35 -7.25 -15.95 5.78
CA ALA A 35 -6.47 -17.17 5.65
C ALA A 35 -5.30 -17.25 6.65
N GLY A 36 -5.16 -16.27 7.55
CA GLY A 36 -4.18 -16.30 8.62
C GLY A 36 -2.90 -15.48 8.37
N THR A 37 -2.84 -14.71 7.30
CA THR A 37 -1.67 -13.87 7.00
C THR A 37 -1.86 -12.48 7.60
N GLU A 38 -0.86 -12.01 8.35
CA GLU A 38 -0.85 -10.63 8.86
C GLU A 38 -0.46 -9.67 7.75
N ILE A 39 -1.43 -8.90 7.28
CA ILE A 39 -1.24 -7.92 6.22
C ILE A 39 -2.32 -6.84 6.31
N HIS A 40 -1.93 -5.58 6.24
CA HIS A 40 -2.85 -4.46 6.31
C HIS A 40 -2.48 -3.42 5.26
N TYR A 41 -3.47 -2.98 4.49
CA TYR A 41 -3.30 -1.85 3.59
C TYR A 41 -3.58 -0.56 4.36
N ARG A 42 -2.63 0.37 4.36
CA ARG A 42 -2.69 1.61 5.15
C ARG A 42 -2.99 2.85 4.33
N GLY A 43 -3.20 2.71 3.05
CA GLY A 43 -3.53 3.84 2.20
C GLY A 43 -2.47 4.15 1.16
N SER A 44 -2.74 5.15 0.35
CA SER A 44 -1.90 5.49 -0.79
C SER A 44 -1.85 6.99 -1.00
N ILE A 45 -0.79 7.43 -1.65
CA ILE A 45 -0.69 8.78 -2.21
C ILE A 45 -0.50 8.63 -3.71
N PHE A 46 -1.40 9.24 -4.48
CA PHE A 46 -1.31 9.25 -5.93
C PHE A 46 -0.84 10.62 -6.39
N LEU A 47 0.29 10.64 -7.09
CA LEU A 47 0.84 11.86 -7.69
C LEU A 47 0.40 11.89 -9.15
N SER A 48 -0.66 12.64 -9.42
CA SER A 48 -1.31 12.61 -10.74
C SER A 48 -0.42 13.11 -11.87
N LEU A 49 0.44 14.10 -11.59
CA LEU A 49 1.33 14.64 -12.62
C LEU A 49 2.42 13.64 -13.02
N GLU A 50 2.93 12.88 -12.06
CA GLU A 50 3.94 11.85 -12.31
C GLU A 50 3.32 10.50 -12.64
N GLU A 51 2.02 10.37 -12.50
CA GLU A 51 1.29 9.11 -12.67
C GLU A 51 1.85 8.01 -11.77
N ALA A 52 2.40 8.40 -10.63
CA ALA A 52 3.02 7.50 -9.66
C ALA A 52 2.12 7.35 -8.45
N CYS A 53 2.10 6.16 -7.88
CA CYS A 53 1.31 5.86 -6.70
C CYS A 53 2.17 5.14 -5.66
N PHE A 54 2.10 5.61 -4.43
CA PHE A 54 2.84 5.03 -3.31
C PHE A 54 1.82 4.49 -2.32
N CYS A 55 1.88 3.18 -2.09
CA CYS A 55 0.95 2.49 -1.19
C CYS A 55 1.70 1.97 0.01
N ARG A 56 1.14 2.18 1.21
CA ARG A 56 1.73 1.65 2.43
C ARG A 56 1.00 0.40 2.86
N PHE A 57 1.79 -0.62 3.20
CA PHE A 57 1.30 -1.87 3.80
C PHE A 57 2.07 -2.15 5.08
N ASP A 58 1.39 -2.76 6.05
CA ASP A 58 2.06 -3.32 7.23
C ASP A 58 1.91 -4.83 7.18
N SER A 59 3.01 -5.54 7.36
CA SER A 59 3.04 -7.01 7.34
C SER A 59 4.29 -7.52 8.05
N ASP A 60 4.33 -8.82 8.30
CA ASP A 60 5.50 -9.47 8.85
C ASP A 60 6.56 -9.78 7.79
N ARG A 61 6.16 -9.80 6.51
CA ARG A 61 7.08 -10.17 5.43
C ARG A 61 6.70 -9.52 4.10
N ALA A 62 7.71 -9.24 3.30
CA ALA A 62 7.53 -8.61 1.99
C ALA A 62 6.75 -9.50 1.02
N GLU A 63 6.88 -10.82 1.12
CA GLU A 63 6.20 -11.77 0.24
C GLU A 63 4.68 -11.65 0.35
N ALA A 64 4.17 -11.35 1.55
CA ALA A 64 2.73 -11.13 1.74
C ALA A 64 2.27 -9.87 1.01
N VAL A 65 3.09 -8.82 1.03
CA VAL A 65 2.79 -7.57 0.30
C VAL A 65 2.78 -7.83 -1.20
N ALA A 66 3.75 -8.59 -1.70
CA ALA A 66 3.79 -8.96 -3.11
C ALA A 66 2.57 -9.78 -3.51
N GLU A 67 2.17 -10.73 -2.68
CA GLU A 67 1.00 -11.57 -2.96
C GLU A 67 -0.29 -10.75 -3.04
N VAL A 68 -0.48 -9.78 -2.14
CA VAL A 68 -1.65 -8.89 -2.19
C VAL A 68 -1.72 -8.19 -3.54
N ASN A 69 -0.61 -7.62 -3.97
CA ASN A 69 -0.58 -6.85 -5.20
C ASN A 69 -0.79 -7.75 -6.43
N GLN A 70 -0.26 -8.95 -6.41
CA GLN A 70 -0.47 -9.94 -7.47
C GLN A 70 -1.93 -10.37 -7.54
N ARG A 71 -2.56 -10.67 -6.42
CA ARG A 71 -3.99 -11.02 -6.36
C ARG A 71 -4.87 -9.88 -6.85
N ALA A 72 -4.51 -8.66 -6.51
CA ALA A 72 -5.24 -7.46 -6.93
C ALA A 72 -4.99 -7.09 -8.39
N ALA A 73 -4.11 -7.81 -9.09
CA ALA A 73 -3.67 -7.49 -10.44
C ALA A 73 -3.11 -6.07 -10.53
N LEU A 74 -2.34 -5.67 -9.53
CA LEU A 74 -1.69 -4.36 -9.46
C LEU A 74 -0.19 -4.55 -9.67
N ALA A 75 0.30 -4.19 -10.85
CA ALA A 75 1.72 -4.20 -11.11
C ALA A 75 2.42 -3.18 -10.21
N PHE A 76 3.65 -3.48 -9.81
CA PHE A 76 4.45 -2.57 -9.01
C PHE A 76 5.89 -2.56 -9.50
N ALA A 77 6.54 -1.40 -9.32
CA ALA A 77 7.94 -1.23 -9.67
C ALA A 77 8.85 -1.72 -8.56
N ARG A 78 8.46 -1.49 -7.29
CA ARG A 78 9.32 -1.79 -6.17
C ARG A 78 8.51 -1.92 -4.88
N ILE A 79 8.94 -2.83 -4.01
CA ILE A 79 8.50 -2.92 -2.61
C ILE A 79 9.71 -2.62 -1.74
N SER A 80 9.61 -1.60 -0.91
CA SER A 80 10.71 -1.17 -0.04
C SER A 80 10.31 -1.31 1.42
N PRO A 81 11.10 -2.05 2.22
CA PRO A 81 10.87 -2.08 3.66
C PRO A 81 11.23 -0.74 4.29
N GLY A 82 10.52 -0.36 5.33
CA GLY A 82 10.77 0.88 6.02
C GLY A 82 10.25 0.86 7.44
N ILE A 83 10.48 1.95 8.13
CA ILE A 83 9.98 2.16 9.48
C ILE A 83 8.97 3.30 9.40
N ALA A 84 7.74 3.02 9.85
CA ALA A 84 6.73 4.05 9.93
C ALA A 84 7.03 4.94 11.13
N ILE A 85 7.17 6.22 10.88
CA ILE A 85 7.40 7.22 11.93
C ILE A 85 6.16 8.09 12.00
N GLU A 86 5.45 7.99 13.12
CA GLU A 86 4.23 8.75 13.33
C GLU A 86 4.54 10.07 14.03
N PRO A 87 3.72 11.10 13.80
CA PRO A 87 3.88 12.34 14.54
C PRO A 87 3.76 12.11 16.04
N SER A 88 4.53 12.83 16.84
CA SER A 88 4.44 12.79 18.28
C SER A 88 3.57 13.94 18.77
N LEU A 89 2.53 13.65 19.54
CA LEU A 89 1.67 14.68 20.12
C LEU A 89 2.41 15.54 21.12
N ILE A 90 3.44 15.01 21.75
CA ILE A 90 4.24 15.74 22.73
C ILE A 90 4.93 16.95 22.09
N THR A 91 5.31 16.83 20.84
CA THR A 91 6.00 17.93 20.14
C THR A 91 5.12 19.13 19.90
N HIS A 92 3.81 19.01 20.08
CA HIS A 92 2.88 20.10 19.84
C HIS A 92 2.57 20.90 21.12
N ILE A 93 3.12 20.52 22.24
CA ILE A 93 2.88 21.17 23.52
C ILE A 93 3.85 22.32 23.76
N GLY A 94 5.02 22.20 23.21
CA GLY A 94 6.09 23.16 23.41
C GLY A 94 5.91 24.46 22.69
#